data_179674135a54e271f137cfe90ff4f0a1
#
_entry.id   179674135a54e271f137cfe90ff4f0a1
#
_cell.length_a   1.000
_cell.length_b   1.000
_cell.length_c   1.000
_cell.angle_alpha   90.00
_cell.angle_beta   90.00
_cell.angle_gamma   90.00
#
_symmetry.space_group_name_H-M   'P 1'
#
loop_
_entity.id
_entity.type
_entity.pdbx_description
1 polymer ?
#
loop_
_entity_poly.entity_id
_entity_poly.type
_entity_poly.pdbx_seq_one_letter_code
_entity_poly.pdbx_strand_id
1 'polypeptide(L)'
;MGNTAPIMVAKGKIDYGLTNDYMFRAILQKSRKTLIGLASALLHLNPEDIKDIEITNPIILGESINAKTFILDVNILLNNSRMLNLEMQVNNLHNWENRSLCYLCSDFSQLNKGDAYEDIKPVINIGILDYTLFEDAPEFYAEFELLNKKTHRRYSDKLGISVLDLTQIDLSLIHI
;
A
#
# COMPACT_ATOMS: atom_id res chain seq x y z
N MET A 1 -6.04 -13.30 -35.35
CA MET A 1 -5.37 -12.01 -35.64
C MET A 1 -5.68 -11.09 -34.48
N GLY A 2 -4.72 -10.94 -33.58
CA GLY A 2 -4.90 -10.11 -32.37
C GLY A 2 -4.80 -8.64 -32.71
N ASN A 3 -5.86 -7.91 -32.44
CA ASN A 3 -5.93 -6.46 -32.60
C ASN A 3 -5.23 -5.83 -31.38
N THR A 4 -3.91 -5.60 -31.45
CA THR A 4 -3.18 -4.81 -30.48
C THR A 4 -3.51 -3.34 -30.76
N ALA A 5 -4.37 -2.76 -29.91
CA ALA A 5 -4.58 -1.32 -29.94
C ALA A 5 -3.22 -0.60 -29.77
N PRO A 6 -2.96 0.48 -30.53
CA PRO A 6 -1.70 1.18 -30.45
C PRO A 6 -1.50 1.75 -29.04
N ILE A 7 -0.31 1.51 -28.47
CA ILE A 7 0.09 2.15 -27.23
C ILE A 7 0.11 3.65 -27.49
N MET A 8 -0.85 4.38 -26.93
CA MET A 8 -0.82 5.85 -26.96
C MET A 8 0.37 6.30 -26.11
N VAL A 9 1.43 6.72 -26.75
CA VAL A 9 2.53 7.42 -26.11
C VAL A 9 2.03 8.82 -25.77
N ALA A 10 1.72 9.05 -24.51
CA ALA A 10 1.35 10.38 -24.02
C ALA A 10 2.54 11.33 -24.25
N LYS A 11 2.37 12.32 -25.11
CA LYS A 11 3.34 13.39 -25.33
C LYS A 11 2.87 14.61 -24.55
N GLY A 12 3.54 14.93 -23.44
CA GLY A 12 3.25 16.13 -22.67
C GLY A 12 3.55 15.95 -21.17
N LYS A 13 3.44 17.06 -20.44
CA LYS A 13 3.57 17.07 -18.98
C LYS A 13 2.36 16.36 -18.37
N ILE A 14 2.60 15.43 -17.47
CA ILE A 14 1.52 14.84 -16.67
C ILE A 14 1.10 15.88 -15.64
N ASP A 15 -0.16 16.33 -15.69
CA ASP A 15 -0.68 17.37 -14.81
C ASP A 15 -0.84 16.92 -13.34
N TYR A 16 -0.84 15.61 -13.10
CA TYR A 16 -1.01 15.01 -11.79
C TYR A 16 0.13 14.05 -11.47
N GLY A 17 0.78 14.24 -10.30
CA GLY A 17 1.81 13.33 -9.79
C GLY A 17 1.24 12.03 -9.23
N LEU A 18 2.14 11.11 -8.84
CA LEU A 18 1.77 9.85 -8.18
C LEU A 18 1.21 10.04 -6.76
N THR A 19 1.39 11.22 -6.16
CA THR A 19 0.75 11.62 -4.90
C THR A 19 -0.75 11.89 -5.05
N ASN A 20 -1.27 11.89 -6.30
CA ASN A 20 -2.70 11.91 -6.56
C ASN A 20 -3.27 10.50 -6.42
N ASP A 21 -4.21 10.30 -5.51
CA ASP A 21 -4.81 9.00 -5.17
C ASP A 21 -5.35 8.22 -6.37
N TYR A 22 -6.06 8.92 -7.27
CA TYR A 22 -6.59 8.29 -8.47
C TYR A 22 -5.46 7.80 -9.39
N MET A 23 -4.44 8.62 -9.61
CA MET A 23 -3.31 8.25 -10.48
C MET A 23 -2.51 7.10 -9.88
N PHE A 24 -2.27 7.11 -8.58
CA PHE A 24 -1.60 6.03 -7.86
C PHE A 24 -2.36 4.71 -8.04
N ARG A 25 -3.66 4.68 -7.75
CA ARG A 25 -4.51 3.50 -7.92
C ARG A 25 -4.57 3.05 -9.38
N ALA A 26 -4.79 3.98 -10.31
CA ALA A 26 -4.90 3.67 -11.74
C ALA A 26 -3.63 2.99 -12.28
N ILE A 27 -2.45 3.44 -11.87
CA ILE A 27 -1.18 2.85 -12.29
C ILE A 27 -1.01 1.45 -11.71
N LEU A 28 -1.28 1.26 -10.42
CA LEU A 28 -1.19 -0.06 -9.78
C LEU A 28 -2.18 -1.05 -10.40
N GLN A 29 -3.39 -0.60 -10.70
CA GLN A 29 -4.42 -1.45 -11.31
C GLN A 29 -4.14 -1.77 -12.79
N LYS A 30 -3.51 -0.87 -13.53
CA LYS A 30 -3.17 -1.05 -14.96
C LYS A 30 -1.92 -1.89 -15.17
N SER A 31 -0.97 -1.85 -14.26
CA SER A 31 0.35 -2.47 -14.44
C SER A 31 0.66 -3.48 -13.35
N ARG A 32 0.41 -4.77 -13.65
CA ARG A 32 0.84 -5.87 -12.76
C ARG A 32 2.33 -5.80 -12.42
N LYS A 33 3.18 -5.38 -13.36
CA LYS A 33 4.61 -5.22 -13.13
C LYS A 33 4.90 -4.16 -12.07
N THR A 34 4.21 -3.01 -12.14
CA THR A 34 4.34 -1.93 -11.14
C THR A 34 3.84 -2.39 -9.78
N LEU A 35 2.70 -3.09 -9.75
CA LEU A 35 2.12 -3.62 -8.51
C LEU A 35 3.07 -4.63 -7.83
N ILE A 36 3.66 -5.56 -8.60
CA ILE A 36 4.66 -6.51 -8.09
C ILE A 36 5.90 -5.76 -7.60
N GLY A 37 6.42 -4.81 -8.39
CA GLY A 37 7.60 -4.04 -8.02
C GLY A 37 7.41 -3.26 -6.71
N LEU A 38 6.26 -2.61 -6.54
CA LEU A 38 5.94 -1.89 -5.30
C LEU A 38 5.81 -2.85 -4.12
N ALA A 39 5.03 -3.93 -4.25
CA ALA A 39 4.86 -4.92 -3.18
C ALA A 39 6.20 -5.59 -2.80
N SER A 40 7.05 -5.90 -3.78
CA SER A 40 8.41 -6.43 -3.55
C SER A 40 9.26 -5.47 -2.73
N ALA A 41 9.27 -4.19 -3.11
CA ALA A 41 10.07 -3.16 -2.43
C ALA A 41 9.60 -2.95 -0.99
N LEU A 42 8.27 -2.83 -0.79
CA LEU A 42 7.67 -2.57 0.52
C LEU A 42 7.79 -3.76 1.50
N LEU A 43 7.86 -4.99 0.98
CA LEU A 43 7.93 -6.20 1.82
C LEU A 43 9.30 -6.87 1.82
N HIS A 44 10.29 -6.26 1.17
CA HIS A 44 11.63 -6.83 1.00
C HIS A 44 11.63 -8.26 0.42
N LEU A 45 10.74 -8.50 -0.56
CA LEU A 45 10.60 -9.79 -1.25
C LEU A 45 11.29 -9.76 -2.62
N ASN A 46 11.72 -10.93 -3.10
CA ASN A 46 12.07 -11.03 -4.52
C ASN A 46 10.81 -10.99 -5.38
N PRO A 47 10.79 -10.23 -6.49
CA PRO A 47 9.65 -10.20 -7.41
C PRO A 47 9.23 -11.60 -7.90
N GLU A 48 10.18 -12.51 -8.02
CA GLU A 48 9.95 -13.90 -8.46
C GLU A 48 9.19 -14.75 -7.44
N ASP A 49 9.19 -14.37 -6.16
CA ASP A 49 8.45 -15.04 -5.10
C ASP A 49 6.96 -14.64 -5.10
N ILE A 50 6.61 -13.57 -5.82
CA ILE A 50 5.23 -13.13 -6.00
C ILE A 50 4.61 -13.87 -7.17
N LYS A 51 3.97 -14.99 -6.88
CA LYS A 51 3.29 -15.83 -7.89
C LYS A 51 1.93 -15.26 -8.27
N ASP A 52 1.21 -14.76 -7.27
CA ASP A 52 -0.10 -14.17 -7.44
C ASP A 52 -0.23 -12.85 -6.67
N ILE A 53 -0.88 -11.87 -7.30
CA ILE A 53 -1.13 -10.55 -6.73
C ILE A 53 -2.40 -9.97 -7.35
N GLU A 54 -3.33 -9.57 -6.49
CA GLU A 54 -4.63 -9.07 -6.89
C GLU A 54 -5.02 -7.84 -6.07
N ILE A 55 -5.59 -6.82 -6.72
CA ILE A 55 -6.27 -5.71 -6.04
C ILE A 55 -7.71 -6.14 -5.78
N THR A 56 -8.08 -6.26 -4.49
CA THR A 56 -9.39 -6.76 -4.08
C THR A 56 -10.49 -5.69 -4.07
N ASN A 57 -10.12 -4.41 -4.12
CA ASN A 57 -11.04 -3.27 -4.21
C ASN A 57 -10.77 -2.38 -5.44
N PRO A 58 -10.83 -2.89 -6.69
CA PRO A 58 -10.49 -2.12 -7.87
C PRO A 58 -11.47 -0.97 -8.11
N ILE A 59 -10.97 0.15 -8.69
CA ILE A 59 -11.81 1.26 -9.16
C ILE A 59 -12.21 1.07 -10.63
N ILE A 60 -13.34 1.64 -11.04
CA ILE A 60 -13.74 1.72 -12.44
C ILE A 60 -12.95 2.85 -13.09
N LEU A 61 -11.98 2.48 -13.95
CA LEU A 61 -11.15 3.45 -14.66
C LEU A 61 -11.97 4.17 -15.74
N GLY A 62 -11.92 5.49 -15.72
CA GLY A 62 -12.66 6.34 -16.65
C GLY A 62 -13.78 7.16 -16.00
N GLU A 63 -14.15 6.87 -14.74
CA GLU A 63 -14.95 7.77 -13.94
C GLU A 63 -14.11 8.99 -13.55
N SER A 64 -14.75 10.16 -13.56
CA SER A 64 -14.11 11.47 -13.40
C SER A 64 -13.26 11.56 -12.13
N ILE A 65 -12.04 12.11 -12.25
CA ILE A 65 -11.16 12.55 -11.16
C ILE A 65 -11.90 13.43 -10.12
N ASN A 66 -13.02 14.03 -10.49
CA ASN A 66 -13.85 14.89 -9.65
C ASN A 66 -14.97 14.17 -8.88
N ALA A 67 -15.12 12.87 -9.02
CA ALA A 67 -16.12 12.12 -8.25
C ALA A 67 -15.68 12.01 -6.78
N LYS A 68 -16.45 12.64 -5.88
CA LYS A 68 -16.13 12.80 -4.44
C LYS A 68 -16.15 11.53 -3.58
N THR A 69 -16.12 10.34 -4.18
CA THR A 69 -16.26 9.08 -3.45
C THR A 69 -15.10 8.14 -3.77
N PHE A 70 -13.87 8.59 -3.54
CA PHE A 70 -12.73 7.67 -3.65
C PHE A 70 -12.43 7.07 -2.28
N ILE A 71 -12.56 5.76 -2.20
CA ILE A 71 -11.89 4.96 -1.19
C ILE A 71 -10.40 5.08 -1.55
N LEU A 72 -9.62 5.73 -0.69
CA LEU A 72 -8.25 6.15 -0.99
C LEU A 72 -7.24 4.99 -0.89
N ASP A 73 -7.62 3.91 -0.23
CA ASP A 73 -6.80 2.75 0.04
C ASP A 73 -6.82 1.71 -1.10
N VAL A 74 -5.72 1.00 -1.28
CA VAL A 74 -5.58 -0.10 -2.23
C VAL A 74 -5.37 -1.40 -1.46
N ASN A 75 -6.37 -2.28 -1.48
CA ASN A 75 -6.28 -3.58 -0.84
C ASN A 75 -5.72 -4.61 -1.81
N ILE A 76 -4.66 -5.28 -1.41
CA ILE A 76 -3.94 -6.25 -2.21
C ILE A 76 -3.93 -7.59 -1.49
N LEU A 77 -4.32 -8.65 -2.22
CA LEU A 77 -4.11 -10.03 -1.81
C LEU A 77 -2.85 -10.58 -2.49
N LEU A 78 -1.87 -10.96 -1.68
CA LEU A 78 -0.59 -11.47 -2.14
C LEU A 78 -0.50 -12.98 -1.92
N ASN A 79 -0.21 -13.74 -3.00
CA ASN A 79 -0.06 -15.20 -3.00
C ASN A 79 -1.23 -15.93 -2.28
N ASN A 80 -2.43 -15.37 -2.31
CA ASN A 80 -3.61 -15.84 -1.58
C ASN A 80 -3.38 -16.07 -0.06
N SER A 81 -2.33 -15.50 0.51
CA SER A 81 -1.88 -15.79 1.88
C SER A 81 -1.66 -14.57 2.76
N ARG A 82 -1.54 -13.38 2.20
CA ARG A 82 -1.28 -12.13 2.93
C ARG A 82 -2.06 -10.99 2.34
N MET A 83 -2.59 -10.13 3.20
CA MET A 83 -3.29 -8.91 2.79
C MET A 83 -2.42 -7.68 3.05
N LEU A 84 -2.39 -6.77 2.08
CA LEU A 84 -1.75 -5.46 2.20
C LEU A 84 -2.83 -4.41 1.99
N ASN A 85 -2.86 -3.43 2.86
CA ASN A 85 -3.63 -2.20 2.65
C ASN A 85 -2.63 -1.07 2.41
N LEU A 86 -2.67 -0.47 1.22
CA LEU A 86 -1.83 0.67 0.86
C LEU A 86 -2.67 1.94 0.93
N GLU A 87 -2.24 2.90 1.72
CA GLU A 87 -2.89 4.21 1.82
C GLU A 87 -1.88 5.33 1.52
N MET A 88 -2.24 6.22 0.60
CA MET A 88 -1.49 7.44 0.30
C MET A 88 -2.11 8.60 1.08
N GLN A 89 -1.33 9.32 1.89
CA GLN A 89 -1.78 10.52 2.57
C GLN A 89 -0.82 11.69 2.35
N VAL A 90 -1.29 12.71 1.63
CA VAL A 90 -0.49 13.89 1.27
C VAL A 90 -0.57 14.97 2.36
N ASN A 91 -1.72 15.10 3.02
CA ASN A 91 -1.92 16.12 4.06
C ASN A 91 -1.84 15.49 5.45
N ASN A 92 -1.01 16.03 6.32
CA ASN A 92 -0.97 15.60 7.71
C ASN A 92 -2.22 16.10 8.47
N LEU A 93 -3.16 15.19 8.69
CA LEU A 93 -4.37 15.44 9.48
C LEU A 93 -4.19 15.09 10.97
N HIS A 94 -2.97 14.75 11.40
CA HIS A 94 -2.62 14.34 12.76
C HIS A 94 -3.49 13.19 13.31
N ASN A 95 -3.86 12.25 12.43
CA ASN A 95 -4.73 11.13 12.79
C ASN A 95 -4.26 9.78 12.22
N TRP A 96 -3.07 9.75 11.60
CA TRP A 96 -2.55 8.57 10.92
C TRP A 96 -2.49 7.35 11.83
N GLU A 97 -1.97 7.49 13.06
CA GLU A 97 -1.79 6.37 13.99
C GLU A 97 -3.14 5.71 14.32
N ASN A 98 -4.16 6.50 14.60
CA ASN A 98 -5.50 5.97 14.89
C ASN A 98 -6.15 5.38 13.64
N ARG A 99 -5.96 6.03 12.50
CA ARG A 99 -6.55 5.63 11.22
C ARG A 99 -5.97 4.30 10.74
N SER A 100 -4.64 4.18 10.72
CA SER A 100 -3.95 2.95 10.33
C SER A 100 -4.30 1.77 11.22
N LEU A 101 -4.44 1.98 12.54
CA LEU A 101 -4.91 0.96 13.47
C LEU A 101 -6.36 0.54 13.20
N CYS A 102 -7.26 1.49 12.89
CA CYS A 102 -8.65 1.16 12.54
C CYS A 102 -8.73 0.30 11.28
N TYR A 103 -8.01 0.65 10.22
CA TYR A 103 -7.97 -0.14 8.99
C TYR A 103 -7.35 -1.51 9.22
N LEU A 104 -6.20 -1.56 9.91
CA LEU A 104 -5.53 -2.83 10.23
C LEU A 104 -6.47 -3.78 10.98
N CYS A 105 -7.20 -3.28 11.99
CA CYS A 105 -8.15 -4.09 12.77
C CYS A 105 -9.35 -4.52 11.91
N SER A 106 -9.86 -3.63 11.05
CA SER A 106 -10.96 -3.94 10.14
C SER A 106 -10.57 -5.06 9.17
N ASP A 107 -9.40 -4.95 8.56
CA ASP A 107 -8.91 -5.92 7.58
C ASP A 107 -8.53 -7.25 8.25
N PHE A 108 -8.11 -7.22 9.51
CA PHE A 108 -7.78 -8.43 10.27
C PHE A 108 -9.01 -9.19 10.74
N SER A 109 -10.14 -8.52 10.96
CA SER A 109 -11.36 -9.14 11.50
C SER A 109 -12.26 -9.80 10.43
N GLN A 110 -11.67 -10.41 9.40
CA GLN A 110 -12.40 -10.94 8.24
C GLN A 110 -12.86 -12.41 8.37
N LEU A 111 -12.86 -12.97 9.56
CA LEU A 111 -13.38 -14.31 9.76
C LEU A 111 -14.91 -14.34 9.72
N ASN A 112 -15.45 -15.33 9.03
CA ASN A 112 -16.86 -15.65 9.06
C ASN A 112 -17.18 -16.58 10.25
N LYS A 113 -18.47 -16.70 10.55
CA LYS A 113 -18.91 -17.65 11.57
C LYS A 113 -18.57 -19.09 11.16
N GLY A 114 -17.69 -19.72 11.93
CA GLY A 114 -17.26 -21.10 11.69
C GLY A 114 -15.85 -21.23 11.12
N ASP A 115 -15.20 -20.13 10.72
CA ASP A 115 -13.80 -20.15 10.32
C ASP A 115 -12.90 -20.36 11.54
N ALA A 116 -11.77 -21.04 11.35
CA ALA A 116 -10.78 -21.21 12.39
C ALA A 116 -9.90 -19.95 12.54
N TYR A 117 -9.48 -19.62 13.76
CA TYR A 117 -8.57 -18.47 13.99
C TYR A 117 -7.21 -18.63 13.31
N GLU A 118 -6.80 -19.86 13.05
CA GLU A 118 -5.57 -20.18 12.31
C GLU A 118 -5.61 -19.75 10.86
N ASP A 119 -6.80 -19.66 10.27
CA ASP A 119 -7.03 -19.28 8.86
C ASP A 119 -6.90 -17.78 8.62
N ILE A 120 -6.79 -16.97 9.69
CA ILE A 120 -6.56 -15.52 9.55
C ILE A 120 -5.27 -15.26 8.76
N LYS A 121 -5.42 -14.57 7.64
CA LYS A 121 -4.26 -14.13 6.85
C LYS A 121 -3.54 -12.98 7.56
N PRO A 122 -2.20 -12.93 7.50
CA PRO A 122 -1.47 -11.74 7.90
C PRO A 122 -1.94 -10.50 7.14
N VAL A 123 -2.05 -9.38 7.87
CA VAL A 123 -2.44 -8.08 7.33
C VAL A 123 -1.34 -7.07 7.64
N ILE A 124 -0.90 -6.33 6.63
CA ILE A 124 0.03 -5.22 6.77
C ILE A 124 -0.64 -3.97 6.23
N ASN A 125 -0.79 -2.95 7.07
CA ASN A 125 -1.20 -1.63 6.65
C ASN A 125 0.04 -0.80 6.32
N ILE A 126 0.10 -0.22 5.12
CA ILE A 126 1.26 0.52 4.63
C ILE A 126 0.83 1.94 4.29
N GLY A 127 1.32 2.90 5.07
CA GLY A 127 1.16 4.33 4.81
C GLY A 127 2.25 4.85 3.89
N ILE A 128 1.86 5.53 2.82
CA ILE A 128 2.76 6.30 1.97
C ILE A 128 2.45 7.76 2.26
N LEU A 129 3.29 8.41 3.06
CA LEU A 129 3.02 9.73 3.61
C LEU A 129 3.90 10.78 2.94
N ASP A 130 3.30 11.91 2.54
CA ASP A 130 4.03 13.08 2.04
C ASP A 130 4.29 14.08 3.19
N TYR A 131 4.58 13.54 4.37
CA TYR A 131 4.98 14.27 5.58
C TYR A 131 5.66 13.32 6.57
N THR A 132 6.50 13.88 7.47
CA THR A 132 7.15 13.12 8.53
C THR A 132 6.16 12.82 9.65
N LEU A 133 6.00 11.51 9.98
CA LEU A 133 5.06 11.07 11.02
C LEU A 133 5.61 11.37 12.42
N PHE A 134 6.87 11.03 12.69
CA PHE A 134 7.56 11.23 13.95
C PHE A 134 8.77 12.15 13.76
N GLU A 135 8.62 13.42 14.07
CA GLU A 135 9.68 14.43 13.87
C GLU A 135 10.92 14.19 14.74
N ASP A 136 10.76 13.51 15.86
CA ASP A 136 11.85 13.14 16.77
C ASP A 136 12.62 11.88 16.34
N ALA A 137 12.07 11.10 15.40
CA ALA A 137 12.68 9.91 14.83
C ALA A 137 12.31 9.76 13.35
N PRO A 138 12.78 10.66 12.46
CA PRO A 138 12.45 10.62 11.04
C PRO A 138 13.14 9.43 10.37
N GLU A 139 12.34 8.60 9.66
CA GLU A 139 12.83 7.44 8.92
C GLU A 139 12.15 7.40 7.55
N PHE A 140 12.93 7.08 6.49
CA PHE A 140 12.36 6.90 5.14
C PHE A 140 11.37 5.73 5.09
N TYR A 141 11.69 4.64 5.79
CA TYR A 141 10.83 3.47 5.89
C TYR A 141 10.89 2.91 7.31
N ALA A 142 9.77 2.92 7.99
CA ALA A 142 9.63 2.43 9.36
C ALA A 142 8.63 1.27 9.42
N GLU A 143 8.94 0.24 10.22
CA GLU A 143 8.09 -0.91 10.46
C GLU A 143 7.71 -1.04 11.93
N PHE A 144 6.45 -1.28 12.20
CA PHE A 144 5.89 -1.40 13.54
C PHE A 144 5.26 -2.78 13.74
N GLU A 145 5.59 -3.41 14.86
CA GLU A 145 5.11 -4.73 15.24
C GLU A 145 4.54 -4.74 16.65
N LEU A 146 3.71 -5.73 16.94
CA LEU A 146 3.21 -5.98 18.29
C LEU A 146 4.24 -6.77 19.10
N LEU A 147 4.90 -6.10 20.06
CA LEU A 147 6.00 -6.66 20.85
C LEU A 147 5.69 -6.70 22.34
N ASN A 148 6.29 -7.65 23.04
CA ASN A 148 6.34 -7.64 24.50
C ASN A 148 7.20 -6.45 24.98
N LYS A 149 6.65 -5.60 25.82
CA LYS A 149 7.32 -4.34 26.28
C LYS A 149 8.65 -4.57 26.97
N LYS A 150 8.87 -5.73 27.60
CA LYS A 150 10.08 -6.01 28.38
C LYS A 150 11.12 -6.81 27.61
N THR A 151 10.67 -7.83 26.87
CA THR A 151 11.57 -8.78 26.20
C THR A 151 11.75 -8.49 24.73
N HIS A 152 10.94 -7.57 24.16
CA HIS A 152 10.82 -7.26 22.74
C HIS A 152 10.50 -8.51 21.88
N ARG A 153 9.99 -9.55 22.49
CA ARG A 153 9.54 -10.74 21.75
C ARG A 153 8.29 -10.38 20.95
N ARG A 154 8.29 -10.68 19.66
CA ARG A 154 7.14 -10.53 18.79
C ARG A 154 5.99 -11.39 19.32
N TYR A 155 4.80 -10.79 19.45
CA TYR A 155 3.59 -11.48 19.90
C TYR A 155 2.97 -12.30 18.77
N SER A 156 2.88 -11.71 17.57
CA SER A 156 2.34 -12.35 16.37
C SER A 156 2.99 -11.72 15.13
N ASP A 157 3.11 -12.48 14.07
CA ASP A 157 3.52 -12.07 12.74
C ASP A 157 2.32 -11.76 11.81
N LYS A 158 1.10 -11.82 12.37
CA LYS A 158 -0.15 -11.63 11.62
C LYS A 158 -0.52 -10.15 11.43
N LEU A 159 0.08 -9.23 12.17
CA LEU A 159 -0.22 -7.80 12.15
C LEU A 159 1.05 -6.98 11.97
N GLY A 160 1.04 -6.03 11.05
CA GLY A 160 2.12 -5.08 10.85
C GLY A 160 1.60 -3.73 10.35
N ILE A 161 2.31 -2.67 10.70
CA ILE A 161 2.15 -1.34 10.11
C ILE A 161 3.51 -0.94 9.56
N SER A 162 3.53 -0.45 8.31
CA SER A 162 4.72 0.15 7.73
C SER A 162 4.41 1.58 7.28
N VAL A 163 5.40 2.45 7.37
CA VAL A 163 5.28 3.84 6.93
C VAL A 163 6.43 4.16 6.01
N LEU A 164 6.11 4.65 4.83
CA LEU A 164 7.04 5.21 3.86
C LEU A 164 6.88 6.74 3.88
N ASP A 165 7.89 7.44 4.40
CA ASP A 165 7.93 8.91 4.43
C ASP A 165 8.61 9.44 3.17
N LEU A 166 7.80 9.99 2.25
CA LEU A 166 8.29 10.53 0.98
C LEU A 166 9.16 11.78 1.15
N THR A 167 9.08 12.47 2.28
CA THR A 167 9.89 13.66 2.55
C THR A 167 11.35 13.31 2.87
N GLN A 168 11.61 12.05 3.25
CA GLN A 168 12.96 11.56 3.57
C GLN A 168 13.68 10.98 2.33
N ILE A 169 13.09 11.09 1.14
CA ILE A 169 13.75 10.64 -0.09
C ILE A 169 14.90 11.61 -0.43
N ASP A 170 16.12 11.10 -0.38
CA ASP A 170 17.26 11.82 -0.95
C ASP A 170 17.26 11.65 -2.47
N LEU A 171 16.70 12.63 -3.17
CA LEU A 171 16.63 12.63 -4.64
C LEU A 171 18.00 12.66 -5.31
N SER A 172 19.08 13.00 -4.58
CA SER A 172 20.45 12.98 -5.10
C SER A 172 20.96 11.56 -5.34
N LEU A 173 20.35 10.54 -4.70
CA LEU A 173 20.70 9.13 -4.85
C LEU A 173 19.90 8.44 -5.97
N ILE A 174 18.90 9.10 -6.54
CA ILE A 174 18.13 8.58 -7.66
C ILE A 174 18.84 8.97 -8.96
N HIS A 175 19.81 8.15 -9.37
CA HIS A 175 20.38 8.25 -10.71
C HIS A 175 19.39 7.60 -11.69
N ILE A 176 18.69 8.45 -12.46
CA ILE A 176 17.90 8.03 -13.62
C ILE A 176 18.81 7.93 -14.82
#